data_9a9d065bbb1e15a4f5e576a420de3fbf
#
_entry.id   9a9d065bbb1e15a4f5e576a420de3fbf
#
_cell.length_a   1.000
_cell.length_b   1.000
_cell.length_c   1.000
_cell.angle_alpha   90.00
_cell.angle_beta   90.00
_cell.angle_gamma   90.00
#
_symmetry.space_group_name_H-M   'P 1'
#
loop_
_entity.id
_entity.type
_entity.pdbx_description
1 polymer ?
#
loop_
_entity_poly.entity_id
_entity_poly.type
_entity_poly.pdbx_seq_one_letter_code
_entity_poly.pdbx_strand_id
1 'polypeptide(L)'
;MSNSIRRLGDLRGPDVISKITPRSIFVQPLGAIEQHGPHLPLNTDEVVATAVAEATVERIGEKLDVWLLPTLTYTKSNEHAWAPGTIWLSATTMLSVLDDIGKCISRTNAQKLVFLNGHGGNSALLNVVNRELRLNYGLQTFTAHPSMPPDQGGASAASELGMGIHGGTDETSVMLHLRPDLVDMSKAVRRVPEKIAMNKHVRFGGAVSFGWLSNDFFVEGHIGDPTLASAELGARMFASAVENFSEALAEVSTFNFGK
;
A
#
# COMPACT_ATOMS: atom_id res chain seq x y z
N MET A 1 24.08 -9.70 13.08
CA MET A 1 24.00 -8.22 13.20
C MET A 1 22.67 -7.80 12.61
N SER A 2 21.82 -7.11 13.37
CA SER A 2 20.56 -6.56 12.81
C SER A 2 20.95 -5.52 11.77
N ASN A 3 20.54 -5.69 10.54
CA ASN A 3 20.68 -4.66 9.52
C ASN A 3 19.84 -3.47 9.94
N SER A 4 20.41 -2.28 9.99
CA SER A 4 19.63 -1.07 10.28
C SER A 4 18.81 -0.68 9.06
N ILE A 5 17.57 -0.27 9.28
CA ILE A 5 16.71 0.24 8.20
C ILE A 5 17.34 1.51 7.61
N ARG A 6 17.56 1.52 6.32
CA ARG A 6 18.17 2.65 5.60
C ARG A 6 17.11 3.69 5.29
N ARG A 7 16.98 4.71 6.13
CA ARG A 7 16.04 5.82 5.94
C ARG A 7 16.75 7.04 5.36
N LEU A 8 16.16 7.65 4.33
CA LEU A 8 16.70 8.91 3.78
C LEU A 8 16.73 10.01 4.85
N GLY A 9 15.70 10.06 5.69
CA GLY A 9 15.60 11.08 6.75
C GLY A 9 16.69 11.03 7.81
N ASP A 10 17.40 9.89 7.94
CA ASP A 10 18.52 9.74 8.89
C ASP A 10 19.84 10.25 8.32
N LEU A 11 19.88 10.62 7.03
CA LEU A 11 21.07 11.18 6.40
C LEU A 11 21.17 12.69 6.62
N ARG A 12 22.37 13.16 6.84
CA ARG A 12 22.68 14.59 6.75
C ARG A 12 22.85 14.98 5.29
N GLY A 13 22.64 16.25 4.93
CA GLY A 13 22.73 16.73 3.56
C GLY A 13 24.00 16.28 2.79
N PRO A 14 25.22 16.41 3.34
CA PRO A 14 26.43 15.90 2.69
C PRO A 14 26.45 14.38 2.48
N ASP A 15 25.83 13.62 3.40
CA ASP A 15 25.74 12.16 3.29
C ASP A 15 24.86 11.74 2.11
N VAL A 16 23.83 12.51 1.76
CA VAL A 16 22.99 12.25 0.58
C VAL A 16 23.83 12.27 -0.70
N ILE A 17 24.73 13.26 -0.83
CA ILE A 17 25.58 13.42 -2.02
C ILE A 17 26.53 12.22 -2.17
N SER A 18 27.05 11.69 -1.07
CA SER A 18 28.04 10.62 -1.08
C SER A 18 27.46 9.22 -1.11
N LYS A 19 26.25 9.03 -0.55
CA LYS A 19 25.63 7.70 -0.38
C LYS A 19 24.58 7.35 -1.42
N ILE A 20 23.89 8.36 -1.97
CA ILE A 20 22.86 8.12 -2.98
C ILE A 20 23.51 8.08 -4.36
N THR A 21 23.33 6.97 -5.05
CA THR A 21 23.96 6.67 -6.34
C THR A 21 22.89 6.49 -7.42
N PRO A 22 23.26 6.43 -8.71
CA PRO A 22 22.31 6.10 -9.77
C PRO A 22 21.67 4.72 -9.63
N ARG A 23 22.21 3.84 -8.80
CA ARG A 23 21.65 2.51 -8.50
C ARG A 23 20.67 2.53 -7.33
N SER A 24 20.70 3.58 -6.52
CA SER A 24 19.82 3.69 -5.35
C SER A 24 18.35 3.66 -5.76
N ILE A 25 17.58 2.92 -4.98
CA ILE A 25 16.12 2.79 -5.13
C ILE A 25 15.47 3.46 -3.94
N PHE A 26 14.61 4.43 -4.18
CA PHE A 26 13.76 4.96 -3.13
C PHE A 26 12.44 4.21 -3.07
N VAL A 27 12.03 3.83 -1.86
CA VAL A 27 10.70 3.29 -1.57
C VAL A 27 9.90 4.34 -0.83
N GLN A 28 8.76 4.74 -1.40
CA GLN A 28 7.77 5.63 -0.81
C GLN A 28 6.55 4.81 -0.41
N PRO A 29 6.40 4.46 0.89
CA PRO A 29 5.15 3.84 1.34
C PRO A 29 4.02 4.86 1.34
N LEU A 30 2.84 4.42 0.94
CA LEU A 30 1.60 5.18 0.91
C LEU A 30 0.55 4.43 1.72
N GLY A 31 0.02 5.06 2.75
CA GLY A 31 -1.11 4.56 3.53
C GLY A 31 -2.37 5.39 3.30
N ALA A 32 -3.26 5.36 4.27
CA ALA A 32 -4.38 6.26 4.43
C ALA A 32 -4.77 6.38 5.92
N ILE A 33 -5.50 7.43 6.25
CA ILE A 33 -6.25 7.55 7.50
C ILE A 33 -7.72 7.55 7.12
N GLU A 34 -8.35 6.40 7.23
CA GLU A 34 -9.72 6.18 6.76
C GLU A 34 -10.49 5.16 7.60
N GLN A 35 -11.79 5.23 7.49
CA GLN A 35 -12.68 4.29 8.15
C GLN A 35 -12.47 2.87 7.60
N HIS A 36 -12.30 1.88 8.47
CA HIS A 36 -12.12 0.46 8.18
C HIS A 36 -13.12 -0.46 8.92
N GLY A 37 -14.38 -0.03 8.99
CA GLY A 37 -15.37 -0.74 9.77
C GLY A 37 -15.27 -0.44 11.26
N PRO A 38 -16.11 -1.08 12.10
CA PRO A 38 -16.12 -0.83 13.53
C PRO A 38 -15.01 -1.58 14.30
N HIS A 39 -14.28 -2.47 13.64
CA HIS A 39 -13.33 -3.42 14.25
C HIS A 39 -11.86 -3.07 14.01
N LEU A 40 -11.54 -2.22 13.04
CA LEU A 40 -10.18 -1.80 12.71
C LEU A 40 -9.94 -0.32 12.98
N PRO A 41 -8.70 0.08 13.27
CA PRO A 41 -8.33 1.48 13.45
C PRO A 41 -8.27 2.23 12.11
N LEU A 42 -8.33 3.55 12.18
CA LEU A 42 -8.28 4.42 10.99
C LEU A 42 -6.93 4.37 10.25
N ASN A 43 -5.86 3.97 10.90
CA ASN A 43 -4.51 3.92 10.32
C ASN A 43 -4.10 2.53 9.82
N THR A 44 -5.06 1.67 9.51
CA THR A 44 -4.80 0.29 9.04
C THR A 44 -3.82 0.28 7.86
N ASP A 45 -4.09 1.04 6.81
CA ASP A 45 -3.25 1.09 5.60
C ASP A 45 -1.85 1.63 5.88
N GLU A 46 -1.76 2.64 6.74
CA GLU A 46 -0.48 3.23 7.14
C GLU A 46 0.38 2.21 7.89
N VAL A 47 -0.20 1.51 8.85
CA VAL A 47 0.49 0.47 9.63
C VAL A 47 1.00 -0.64 8.71
N VAL A 48 0.15 -1.16 7.82
CA VAL A 48 0.53 -2.26 6.92
C VAL A 48 1.60 -1.83 5.93
N ALA A 49 1.42 -0.70 5.25
CA ALA A 49 2.40 -0.21 4.28
C ALA A 49 3.77 0.07 4.92
N THR A 50 3.76 0.70 6.10
CA THR A 50 4.98 1.01 6.85
C THR A 50 5.70 -0.27 7.28
N ALA A 51 5.00 -1.20 7.89
CA ALA A 51 5.59 -2.43 8.41
C ALA A 51 6.21 -3.28 7.29
N VAL A 52 5.52 -3.45 6.16
CA VAL A 52 6.06 -4.20 5.01
C VAL A 52 7.28 -3.49 4.42
N ALA A 53 7.23 -2.17 4.25
CA ALA A 53 8.37 -1.40 3.73
C ALA A 53 9.60 -1.50 4.64
N GLU A 54 9.41 -1.31 5.95
CA GLU A 54 10.49 -1.37 6.93
C GLU A 54 11.13 -2.76 6.98
N ALA A 55 10.34 -3.82 7.10
CA ALA A 55 10.84 -5.19 7.14
C ALA A 55 11.58 -5.57 5.84
N THR A 56 11.08 -5.09 4.69
CA THR A 56 11.74 -5.33 3.40
C THR A 56 13.08 -4.58 3.33
N VAL A 57 13.11 -3.29 3.69
CA VAL A 57 14.37 -2.50 3.64
C VAL A 57 15.38 -2.99 4.68
N GLU A 58 14.96 -3.44 5.85
CA GLU A 58 15.84 -4.09 6.81
C GLU A 58 16.48 -5.35 6.20
N ARG A 59 15.70 -6.15 5.49
CA ARG A 59 16.15 -7.43 4.91
C ARG A 59 17.12 -7.27 3.74
N ILE A 60 16.86 -6.33 2.82
CA ILE A 60 17.58 -6.24 1.53
C ILE A 60 18.17 -4.86 1.22
N GLY A 61 17.90 -3.85 2.04
CA GLY A 61 18.22 -2.46 1.74
C GLY A 61 19.72 -2.21 1.49
N GLU A 62 20.59 -2.86 2.26
CA GLU A 62 22.03 -2.74 2.06
C GLU A 62 22.48 -3.42 0.76
N LYS A 63 21.98 -4.63 0.49
CA LYS A 63 22.35 -5.43 -0.68
C LYS A 63 21.95 -4.78 -1.99
N LEU A 64 20.76 -4.18 -2.05
CA LEU A 64 20.18 -3.62 -3.27
C LEU A 64 20.23 -2.08 -3.32
N ASP A 65 20.85 -1.44 -2.36
CA ASP A 65 20.91 0.03 -2.22
C ASP A 65 19.53 0.67 -2.17
N VAL A 66 18.63 0.09 -1.33
CA VAL A 66 17.26 0.58 -1.14
C VAL A 66 17.20 1.54 0.05
N TRP A 67 16.51 2.65 -0.14
CA TRP A 67 16.32 3.70 0.86
C TRP A 67 14.84 3.98 1.09
N LEU A 68 14.44 3.99 2.36
CA LEU A 68 13.07 4.24 2.77
C LEU A 68 12.80 5.73 2.94
N LEU A 69 11.72 6.21 2.34
CA LEU A 69 11.12 7.50 2.63
C LEU A 69 10.08 7.36 3.76
N PRO A 70 9.79 8.43 4.52
CA PRO A 70 8.69 8.41 5.47
C PRO A 70 7.37 8.06 4.79
N THR A 71 6.54 7.28 5.46
CA THR A 71 5.21 6.93 4.93
C THR A 71 4.36 8.17 4.72
N LEU A 72 3.77 8.31 3.54
CA LEU A 72 2.77 9.32 3.26
C LEU A 72 1.42 8.82 3.78
N THR A 73 1.01 9.36 4.91
CA THR A 73 -0.14 8.90 5.67
C THR A 73 -1.46 9.49 5.15
N TYR A 74 -1.44 10.76 4.72
CA TYR A 74 -2.62 11.40 4.14
C TYR A 74 -2.58 11.30 2.63
N THR A 75 -3.49 10.50 2.08
CA THR A 75 -3.56 10.21 0.65
C THR A 75 -4.99 10.41 0.11
N LYS A 76 -5.28 9.92 -1.09
CA LYS A 76 -6.60 10.05 -1.68
C LYS A 76 -7.53 8.95 -1.14
N SER A 77 -8.41 9.31 -0.23
CA SER A 77 -9.38 8.40 0.40
C SER A 77 -10.79 9.01 0.43
N ASN A 78 -11.20 9.67 -0.64
CA ASN A 78 -12.50 10.34 -0.71
C ASN A 78 -13.69 9.37 -0.84
N GLU A 79 -13.47 8.11 -1.13
CA GLU A 79 -14.49 7.05 -1.04
C GLU A 79 -14.96 6.79 0.39
N HIS A 80 -14.19 7.24 1.38
CA HIS A 80 -14.51 7.19 2.81
C HIS A 80 -14.83 8.56 3.42
N ALA A 81 -14.98 9.61 2.60
CA ALA A 81 -15.19 10.99 3.06
C ALA A 81 -16.46 11.21 3.90
N TRP A 82 -17.42 10.30 3.82
CA TRP A 82 -18.64 10.30 4.63
C TRP A 82 -18.37 10.01 6.12
N ALA A 83 -17.28 9.31 6.44
CA ALA A 83 -16.98 8.85 7.80
C ALA A 83 -16.13 9.86 8.57
N PRO A 84 -16.57 10.30 9.77
CA PRO A 84 -15.75 11.13 10.65
C PRO A 84 -14.42 10.46 11.00
N GLY A 85 -13.34 11.23 10.99
CA GLY A 85 -11.98 10.74 11.26
C GLY A 85 -11.19 10.38 10.01
N THR A 86 -11.81 10.17 8.86
CA THR A 86 -11.12 10.06 7.58
C THR A 86 -10.47 11.40 7.22
N ILE A 87 -9.15 11.37 6.96
CA ILE A 87 -8.38 12.54 6.52
C ILE A 87 -7.83 12.26 5.13
N TRP A 88 -8.37 12.93 4.14
CA TRP A 88 -8.07 12.65 2.74
C TRP A 88 -7.64 13.89 1.95
N LEU A 89 -6.87 13.65 0.91
CA LEU A 89 -6.48 14.65 -0.07
C LEU A 89 -7.34 14.52 -1.34
N SER A 90 -7.67 15.65 -1.95
CA SER A 90 -8.26 15.59 -3.31
C SER A 90 -7.28 14.96 -4.30
N ALA A 91 -7.80 14.39 -5.40
CA ALA A 91 -6.96 13.81 -6.44
C ALA A 91 -5.92 14.83 -6.98
N THR A 92 -6.32 16.08 -7.18
CA THR A 92 -5.43 17.15 -7.64
C THR A 92 -4.32 17.44 -6.63
N THR A 93 -4.65 17.53 -5.34
CA THR A 93 -3.67 17.77 -4.28
C THR A 93 -2.69 16.60 -4.20
N MET A 94 -3.20 15.36 -4.23
CA MET A 94 -2.35 14.16 -4.18
C MET A 94 -1.40 14.07 -5.37
N LEU A 95 -1.88 14.37 -6.59
CA LEU A 95 -1.02 14.47 -7.79
C LEU A 95 0.10 15.48 -7.57
N SER A 96 -0.20 16.67 -7.05
CA SER A 96 0.80 17.71 -6.79
C SER A 96 1.82 17.28 -5.74
N VAL A 97 1.39 16.62 -4.67
CA VAL A 97 2.28 16.09 -3.62
C VAL A 97 3.26 15.07 -4.21
N LEU A 98 2.76 14.13 -5.01
CA LEU A 98 3.60 13.08 -5.62
C LEU A 98 4.53 13.65 -6.69
N ASP A 99 4.09 14.65 -7.46
CA ASP A 99 4.95 15.37 -8.40
C ASP A 99 6.10 16.09 -7.69
N ASP A 100 5.79 16.82 -6.62
CA ASP A 100 6.83 17.50 -5.83
C ASP A 100 7.82 16.52 -5.19
N ILE A 101 7.36 15.38 -4.69
CA ILE A 101 8.25 14.32 -4.19
C ILE A 101 9.15 13.81 -5.31
N GLY A 102 8.58 13.44 -6.45
CA GLY A 102 9.34 12.97 -7.60
C GLY A 102 10.38 13.99 -8.08
N LYS A 103 9.98 15.27 -8.16
CA LYS A 103 10.88 16.38 -8.47
C LYS A 103 12.03 16.51 -7.47
N CYS A 104 11.77 16.32 -6.16
CA CYS A 104 12.80 16.36 -5.15
C CYS A 104 13.76 15.18 -5.28
N ILE A 105 13.23 13.97 -5.52
CA ILE A 105 14.04 12.77 -5.73
C ILE A 105 14.91 12.90 -6.98
N SER A 106 14.41 13.46 -8.06
CA SER A 106 15.16 13.68 -9.31
C SER A 106 16.38 14.60 -9.15
N ARG A 107 16.44 15.37 -8.06
CA ARG A 107 17.60 16.21 -7.72
C ARG A 107 18.70 15.46 -6.98
N THR A 108 18.45 14.22 -6.59
CA THR A 108 19.47 13.30 -6.08
C THR A 108 20.12 12.55 -7.25
N ASN A 109 21.07 11.67 -6.94
CA ASN A 109 21.62 10.79 -7.97
C ASN A 109 20.72 9.58 -8.28
N ALA A 110 19.70 9.28 -7.46
CA ALA A 110 18.84 8.13 -7.66
C ALA A 110 17.98 8.27 -8.92
N GLN A 111 17.77 7.15 -9.60
CA GLN A 111 16.95 7.10 -10.82
C GLN A 111 15.67 6.29 -10.65
N LYS A 112 15.49 5.60 -9.53
CA LYS A 112 14.39 4.67 -9.30
C LYS A 112 13.57 5.07 -8.07
N LEU A 113 12.25 5.13 -8.25
CA LEU A 113 11.27 5.39 -7.20
C LEU A 113 10.17 4.36 -7.26
N VAL A 114 9.95 3.66 -6.14
CA VAL A 114 8.90 2.65 -5.98
C VAL A 114 7.87 3.16 -4.98
N PHE A 115 6.63 3.26 -5.39
CA PHE A 115 5.50 3.49 -4.51
C PHE A 115 5.01 2.15 -3.97
N LEU A 116 5.09 1.93 -2.66
CA LEU A 116 4.44 0.79 -2.00
C LEU A 116 3.07 1.24 -1.52
N ASN A 117 2.05 0.90 -2.29
CA ASN A 117 0.69 1.41 -2.10
C ASN A 117 -0.13 0.50 -1.18
N GLY A 118 -0.33 0.90 0.06
CA GLY A 118 -1.19 0.21 1.03
C GLY A 118 -2.67 0.54 0.92
N HIS A 119 -3.08 1.49 0.06
CA HIS A 119 -4.46 1.95 -0.04
C HIS A 119 -4.99 1.87 -1.47
N GLY A 120 -6.05 1.09 -1.68
CA GLY A 120 -6.63 0.85 -3.00
C GLY A 120 -7.06 2.11 -3.74
N GLY A 121 -7.57 3.12 -3.03
CA GLY A 121 -8.04 4.39 -3.59
C GLY A 121 -6.97 5.22 -4.31
N ASN A 122 -5.68 4.95 -4.04
CA ASN A 122 -4.57 5.62 -4.72
C ASN A 122 -4.24 5.01 -6.10
N SER A 123 -4.64 3.77 -6.36
CA SER A 123 -4.09 2.97 -7.48
C SER A 123 -4.24 3.61 -8.85
N ALA A 124 -5.43 4.14 -9.17
CA ALA A 124 -5.68 4.78 -10.46
C ALA A 124 -4.79 6.04 -10.64
N LEU A 125 -4.59 6.79 -9.56
CA LEU A 125 -3.79 8.01 -9.57
C LEU A 125 -2.30 7.68 -9.71
N LEU A 126 -1.81 6.64 -9.05
CA LEU A 126 -0.42 6.18 -9.18
C LEU A 126 -0.09 5.72 -10.60
N ASN A 127 -1.04 5.13 -11.32
CA ASN A 127 -0.85 4.81 -12.74
C ASN A 127 -0.61 6.05 -13.62
N VAL A 128 -1.22 7.19 -13.28
CA VAL A 128 -0.96 8.48 -13.93
C VAL A 128 0.40 9.01 -13.49
N VAL A 129 0.64 9.09 -12.19
CA VAL A 129 1.89 9.62 -11.59
C VAL A 129 3.13 8.94 -12.13
N ASN A 130 3.13 7.61 -12.27
CA ASN A 130 4.26 6.87 -12.82
C ASN A 130 4.71 7.40 -14.19
N ARG A 131 3.77 7.79 -15.05
CA ARG A 131 4.06 8.31 -16.38
C ARG A 131 4.49 9.78 -16.34
N GLU A 132 3.83 10.58 -15.50
CA GLU A 132 4.18 11.99 -15.33
C GLU A 132 5.59 12.17 -14.79
N LEU A 133 5.97 11.44 -13.75
CA LEU A 133 7.31 11.50 -13.19
C LEU A 133 8.38 10.99 -14.17
N ARG A 134 8.04 9.97 -14.96
CA ARG A 134 8.90 9.49 -16.03
C ARG A 134 9.12 10.55 -17.11
N LEU A 135 8.04 11.21 -17.54
CA LEU A 135 8.08 12.25 -18.57
C LEU A 135 8.83 13.50 -18.08
N ASN A 136 8.48 13.99 -16.90
CA ASN A 136 8.94 15.29 -16.43
C ASN A 136 10.34 15.25 -15.84
N TYR A 137 10.72 14.12 -15.21
CA TYR A 137 11.97 14.03 -14.43
C TYR A 137 12.89 12.88 -14.85
N GLY A 138 12.50 12.06 -15.83
CA GLY A 138 13.31 10.94 -16.29
C GLY A 138 13.40 9.75 -15.30
N LEU A 139 12.67 9.80 -14.19
CA LEU A 139 12.68 8.73 -13.19
C LEU A 139 12.11 7.41 -13.74
N GLN A 140 12.66 6.30 -13.32
CA GLN A 140 12.03 5.01 -13.44
C GLN A 140 11.12 4.80 -12.22
N THR A 141 9.82 4.77 -12.45
CA THR A 141 8.81 4.74 -11.40
C THR A 141 8.00 3.47 -11.45
N PHE A 142 7.69 2.92 -10.29
CA PHE A 142 7.02 1.65 -10.13
C PHE A 142 5.96 1.76 -9.04
N THR A 143 4.92 0.94 -9.13
CA THR A 143 3.93 0.77 -8.04
C THR A 143 3.85 -0.70 -7.67
N ALA A 144 3.98 -0.98 -6.39
CA ALA A 144 3.77 -2.28 -5.78
C ALA A 144 2.69 -2.17 -4.70
N HIS A 145 2.14 -3.30 -4.28
CA HIS A 145 1.18 -3.38 -3.18
C HIS A 145 1.70 -4.32 -2.08
N PRO A 146 1.45 -4.04 -0.80
CA PRO A 146 1.87 -4.93 0.28
C PRO A 146 1.09 -6.25 0.32
N SER A 147 -0.06 -6.30 -0.29
CA SER A 147 -0.86 -7.51 -0.38
C SER A 147 -0.52 -8.31 -1.63
N MET A 148 0.66 -8.85 -1.69
CA MET A 148 1.00 -9.66 -2.79
C MET A 148 0.88 -11.09 -2.46
N PRO A 149 0.69 -11.64 -3.42
CA PRO A 149 -0.09 -12.59 -3.72
C PRO A 149 -0.17 -13.65 -2.95
N PRO A 150 -0.54 -14.05 -2.72
CA PRO A 150 -0.76 -14.83 -2.21
C PRO A 150 -1.03 -16.01 -2.38
N ASP A 151 -0.95 -16.35 -2.68
CA ASP A 151 -1.16 -17.37 -2.69
C ASP A 151 -1.30 -17.75 -2.19
N GLN A 152 -1.01 -17.27 -2.04
CA GLN A 152 -0.85 -17.12 -1.35
C GLN A 152 -1.66 -16.69 -0.69
N GLY A 153 -2.24 -16.71 -0.70
CA GLY A 153 -3.02 -16.48 0.04
C GLY A 153 -3.81 -15.50 -0.08
N GLY A 154 -3.53 -14.77 -0.46
CA GLY A 154 -4.31 -13.75 -0.54
C GLY A 154 -5.49 -13.90 -1.33
N ALA A 155 -5.81 -14.83 -1.70
CA ALA A 155 -7.14 -15.04 -2.15
C ALA A 155 -8.04 -14.73 -0.99
N SER A 156 -8.78 -13.67 -1.09
CA SER A 156 -9.87 -13.37 -0.17
C SER A 156 -10.57 -14.66 0.21
N ALA A 157 -10.92 -14.81 1.48
CA ALA A 157 -11.64 -15.98 1.96
C ALA A 157 -12.83 -16.27 1.02
N ALA A 158 -13.10 -17.57 0.77
CA ALA A 158 -14.18 -17.96 -0.14
C ALA A 158 -15.53 -17.33 0.24
N SER A 159 -15.75 -17.04 1.53
CA SER A 159 -16.93 -16.34 2.04
C SER A 159 -17.07 -14.90 1.53
N GLU A 160 -15.99 -14.31 1.07
CA GLU A 160 -15.98 -12.94 0.54
C GLU A 160 -16.37 -12.87 -0.94
N LEU A 161 -16.48 -13.98 -1.65
CA LEU A 161 -16.91 -14.06 -3.04
C LEU A 161 -16.06 -13.17 -4.00
N GLY A 162 -14.82 -12.89 -3.63
CA GLY A 162 -13.93 -11.97 -4.32
C GLY A 162 -14.31 -10.50 -4.14
N MET A 163 -15.06 -10.18 -3.09
CA MET A 163 -15.48 -8.82 -2.73
C MET A 163 -14.79 -8.29 -1.47
N GLY A 164 -13.84 -9.02 -0.88
CA GLY A 164 -13.07 -8.59 0.28
C GLY A 164 -12.03 -7.56 -0.13
N ILE A 165 -12.43 -6.28 -0.15
CA ILE A 165 -11.57 -5.18 -0.64
C ILE A 165 -11.29 -4.13 0.43
N HIS A 166 -11.96 -4.17 1.59
CA HIS A 166 -11.82 -3.17 2.62
C HIS A 166 -12.31 -3.67 3.99
N GLY A 167 -11.40 -3.75 4.97
CA GLY A 167 -11.71 -4.25 6.30
C GLY A 167 -12.16 -5.71 6.33
N GLY A 168 -11.73 -6.53 5.36
CA GLY A 168 -12.07 -7.94 5.25
C GLY A 168 -11.11 -8.86 6.02
N THR A 169 -11.13 -10.15 5.66
CA THR A 169 -10.30 -11.19 6.29
C THR A 169 -8.82 -10.85 6.26
N ASP A 170 -8.34 -10.38 5.11
CA ASP A 170 -6.90 -10.19 4.87
C ASP A 170 -6.34 -9.05 5.70
N GLU A 171 -6.91 -7.85 5.57
CA GLU A 171 -6.46 -6.67 6.34
C GLU A 171 -6.61 -6.88 7.84
N THR A 172 -7.74 -7.44 8.26
CA THR A 172 -7.98 -7.74 9.68
C THR A 172 -6.95 -8.74 10.22
N SER A 173 -6.59 -9.75 9.43
CA SER A 173 -5.57 -10.73 9.83
C SER A 173 -4.20 -10.10 9.98
N VAL A 174 -3.79 -9.27 9.02
CA VAL A 174 -2.50 -8.57 9.09
C VAL A 174 -2.46 -7.61 10.27
N MET A 175 -3.55 -6.90 10.56
CA MET A 175 -3.64 -6.02 11.72
C MET A 175 -3.63 -6.81 13.05
N LEU A 176 -4.28 -7.96 13.13
CA LEU A 176 -4.18 -8.86 14.29
C LEU A 176 -2.74 -9.34 14.55
N HIS A 177 -1.95 -9.51 13.51
CA HIS A 177 -0.53 -9.83 13.63
C HIS A 177 0.31 -8.64 14.08
N LEU A 178 0.13 -7.48 13.44
CA LEU A 178 0.97 -6.31 13.65
C LEU A 178 0.57 -5.48 14.89
N ARG A 179 -0.72 -5.28 15.08
CA ARG A 179 -1.29 -4.41 16.12
C ARG A 179 -2.58 -5.00 16.71
N PRO A 180 -2.52 -6.18 17.35
CA PRO A 180 -3.69 -6.81 17.99
C PRO A 180 -4.36 -5.90 19.03
N ASP A 181 -3.60 -4.99 19.62
CA ASP A 181 -4.07 -4.00 20.59
C ASP A 181 -5.06 -3.00 20.01
N LEU A 182 -5.11 -2.84 18.68
CA LEU A 182 -6.00 -1.90 17.97
C LEU A 182 -7.19 -2.57 17.29
N VAL A 183 -7.30 -3.90 17.34
CA VAL A 183 -8.36 -4.66 16.66
C VAL A 183 -9.41 -5.11 17.66
N ASP A 184 -10.67 -4.78 17.40
CA ASP A 184 -11.81 -5.22 18.22
C ASP A 184 -12.64 -6.27 17.50
N MET A 185 -12.25 -7.54 17.60
CA MET A 185 -12.96 -8.67 16.96
C MET A 185 -14.39 -8.86 17.44
N SER A 186 -14.78 -8.30 18.58
CA SER A 186 -16.18 -8.37 19.04
C SER A 186 -17.13 -7.57 18.15
N LYS A 187 -16.59 -6.66 17.34
CA LYS A 187 -17.32 -5.84 16.39
C LYS A 187 -17.16 -6.32 14.94
N ALA A 188 -16.40 -7.39 14.71
CA ALA A 188 -16.22 -7.96 13.39
C ALA A 188 -17.54 -8.56 12.89
N VAL A 189 -17.99 -8.14 11.72
CA VAL A 189 -19.23 -8.61 11.12
C VAL A 189 -19.05 -8.74 9.61
N ARG A 190 -19.58 -9.82 9.02
CA ARG A 190 -19.49 -10.04 7.57
C ARG A 190 -20.34 -9.00 6.82
N ARG A 191 -19.72 -8.31 5.86
CA ARG A 191 -20.34 -7.32 4.97
C ARG A 191 -19.87 -7.54 3.52
N VAL A 192 -20.51 -8.51 2.85
CA VAL A 192 -20.17 -8.89 1.48
C VAL A 192 -21.34 -8.51 0.56
N PRO A 193 -21.12 -7.67 -0.46
CA PRO A 193 -22.19 -7.23 -1.36
C PRO A 193 -22.52 -8.33 -2.39
N GLU A 194 -23.25 -9.35 -1.96
CA GLU A 194 -23.53 -10.57 -2.74
C GLU A 194 -24.19 -10.29 -4.09
N LYS A 195 -25.07 -9.28 -4.15
CA LYS A 195 -25.70 -8.88 -5.43
C LYS A 195 -24.67 -8.39 -6.45
N ILE A 196 -23.66 -7.67 -6.00
CA ILE A 196 -22.56 -7.22 -6.86
C ILE A 196 -21.64 -8.39 -7.22
N ALA A 197 -21.39 -9.28 -6.26
CA ALA A 197 -20.58 -10.48 -6.48
C ALA A 197 -21.15 -11.41 -7.57
N MET A 198 -22.47 -11.47 -7.73
CA MET A 198 -23.14 -12.27 -8.76
C MET A 198 -22.99 -11.70 -10.19
N ASN A 199 -22.62 -10.44 -10.35
CA ASN A 199 -22.40 -9.87 -11.66
C ASN A 199 -21.15 -10.45 -12.31
N LYS A 200 -21.22 -10.71 -13.61
CA LYS A 200 -20.08 -11.20 -14.38
C LYS A 200 -19.06 -10.08 -14.69
N HIS A 201 -19.52 -8.89 -14.96
CA HIS A 201 -18.69 -7.80 -15.48
C HIS A 201 -18.61 -6.58 -14.58
N VAL A 202 -19.75 -6.13 -14.00
CA VAL A 202 -19.81 -4.94 -13.13
C VAL A 202 -19.67 -5.39 -11.69
N ARG A 203 -18.44 -5.55 -11.26
CA ARG A 203 -18.07 -5.99 -9.90
C ARG A 203 -16.63 -5.57 -9.61
N PHE A 204 -16.19 -5.65 -8.36
CA PHE A 204 -14.78 -5.49 -8.02
C PHE A 204 -13.94 -6.55 -8.73
N GLY A 205 -12.85 -6.13 -9.35
CA GLY A 205 -12.01 -6.99 -10.20
C GLY A 205 -12.66 -7.43 -11.51
N GLY A 206 -13.86 -6.95 -11.84
CA GLY A 206 -14.53 -7.23 -13.11
C GLY A 206 -14.03 -6.36 -14.27
N ALA A 207 -14.52 -6.66 -15.48
CA ALA A 207 -14.13 -5.93 -16.70
C ALA A 207 -14.67 -4.49 -16.77
N VAL A 208 -15.69 -4.16 -15.99
CA VAL A 208 -16.32 -2.84 -15.95
C VAL A 208 -16.15 -2.25 -14.57
N SER A 209 -15.36 -1.19 -14.47
CA SER A 209 -15.20 -0.40 -13.25
C SER A 209 -16.42 0.52 -13.04
N PHE A 210 -16.73 0.80 -11.79
CA PHE A 210 -17.82 1.71 -11.42
C PHE A 210 -17.39 2.63 -10.27
N GLY A 211 -18.02 3.80 -10.18
CA GLY A 211 -17.81 4.72 -9.07
C GLY A 211 -18.64 4.29 -7.86
N TRP A 212 -18.06 4.38 -6.66
CA TRP A 212 -18.69 3.97 -5.42
C TRP A 212 -18.12 4.74 -4.22
N LEU A 213 -18.92 4.81 -3.16
CA LEU A 213 -18.46 5.18 -1.82
C LEU A 213 -18.63 3.97 -0.90
N SER A 214 -17.81 3.85 0.12
CA SER A 214 -17.80 2.64 0.96
C SER A 214 -19.12 2.39 1.68
N ASN A 215 -19.88 3.44 1.98
CA ASN A 215 -21.22 3.33 2.57
C ASN A 215 -22.37 3.08 1.57
N ASP A 216 -22.08 2.95 0.27
CA ASP A 216 -23.12 2.55 -0.71
C ASP A 216 -23.58 1.10 -0.52
N PHE A 217 -22.74 0.28 0.13
CA PHE A 217 -23.04 -1.14 0.33
C PHE A 217 -23.55 -1.43 1.74
N PHE A 218 -22.90 -0.90 2.75
CA PHE A 218 -23.23 -1.12 4.16
C PHE A 218 -22.93 0.12 5.00
N VAL A 219 -23.75 0.36 6.01
CA VAL A 219 -23.60 1.54 6.89
C VAL A 219 -22.28 1.55 7.66
N GLU A 220 -21.70 0.37 7.91
CA GLU A 220 -20.42 0.21 8.57
C GLU A 220 -19.22 0.51 7.65
N GLY A 221 -19.44 0.62 6.35
CA GLY A 221 -18.47 1.05 5.36
C GLY A 221 -17.34 0.09 5.02
N HIS A 222 -17.18 -1.03 5.71
CA HIS A 222 -16.24 -2.08 5.31
C HIS A 222 -16.89 -3.06 4.33
N ILE A 223 -16.07 -3.73 3.52
CA ILE A 223 -16.52 -4.61 2.44
C ILE A 223 -15.66 -5.88 2.48
N GLY A 224 -16.16 -6.91 3.16
CA GLY A 224 -15.46 -8.17 3.38
C GLY A 224 -16.04 -8.99 4.53
N ASP A 225 -15.29 -9.99 4.96
CA ASP A 225 -15.65 -10.89 6.06
C ASP A 225 -14.53 -11.00 7.09
N PRO A 226 -14.41 -10.03 8.03
CA PRO A 226 -13.38 -10.08 9.05
C PRO A 226 -13.55 -11.21 10.08
N THR A 227 -14.70 -11.90 10.10
CA THR A 227 -14.98 -12.93 11.11
C THR A 227 -14.07 -14.16 11.01
N LEU A 228 -13.41 -14.34 9.86
CA LEU A 228 -12.47 -15.43 9.60
C LEU A 228 -11.00 -15.02 9.80
N ALA A 229 -10.76 -13.80 10.20
CA ALA A 229 -9.40 -13.29 10.39
C ALA A 229 -8.70 -13.93 11.58
N SER A 230 -7.39 -14.13 11.45
CA SER A 230 -6.55 -14.57 12.56
C SER A 230 -5.13 -14.01 12.49
N ALA A 231 -4.48 -13.89 13.65
CA ALA A 231 -3.09 -13.42 13.72
C ALA A 231 -2.14 -14.38 12.99
N GLU A 232 -2.41 -15.69 13.00
CA GLU A 232 -1.60 -16.70 12.30
C GLU A 232 -1.70 -16.53 10.78
N LEU A 233 -2.88 -16.25 10.25
CA LEU A 233 -3.05 -15.91 8.84
C LEU A 233 -2.30 -14.61 8.52
N GLY A 234 -2.47 -13.59 9.34
CA GLY A 234 -1.79 -12.31 9.20
C GLY A 234 -0.27 -12.44 9.18
N ALA A 235 0.30 -13.28 10.07
CA ALA A 235 1.74 -13.53 10.09
C ALA A 235 2.24 -14.15 8.78
N ARG A 236 1.50 -15.11 8.21
CA ARG A 236 1.85 -15.71 6.91
C ARG A 236 1.76 -14.71 5.77
N MET A 237 0.70 -13.92 5.76
CA MET A 237 0.49 -12.89 4.74
C MET A 237 1.57 -11.81 4.80
N PHE A 238 1.90 -11.35 5.99
CA PHE A 238 2.97 -10.38 6.21
C PHE A 238 4.33 -10.91 5.73
N ALA A 239 4.69 -12.15 6.12
CA ALA A 239 5.92 -12.77 5.67
C ALA A 239 5.98 -12.91 4.14
N SER A 240 4.87 -13.33 3.51
CA SER A 240 4.75 -13.41 2.05
C SER A 240 4.87 -12.05 1.38
N ALA A 241 4.25 -11.01 1.93
CA ALA A 241 4.35 -9.65 1.40
C ALA A 241 5.79 -9.13 1.42
N VAL A 242 6.52 -9.35 2.52
CA VAL A 242 7.93 -8.96 2.64
C VAL A 242 8.82 -9.73 1.66
N GLU A 243 8.58 -11.04 1.48
CA GLU A 243 9.30 -11.86 0.51
C GLU A 243 9.07 -11.36 -0.91
N ASN A 244 7.81 -11.29 -1.34
CA ASN A 244 7.43 -10.88 -2.69
C ASN A 244 7.90 -9.46 -3.02
N PHE A 245 7.80 -8.54 -2.06
CA PHE A 245 8.30 -7.18 -2.29
C PHE A 245 9.83 -7.13 -2.36
N SER A 246 10.53 -7.99 -1.61
CA SER A 246 11.98 -8.14 -1.72
C SER A 246 12.39 -8.64 -3.11
N GLU A 247 11.68 -9.63 -3.65
CA GLU A 247 11.90 -10.16 -5.01
C GLU A 247 11.60 -9.09 -6.06
N ALA A 248 10.47 -8.38 -5.93
CA ALA A 248 10.13 -7.28 -6.83
C ALA A 248 11.20 -6.18 -6.85
N LEU A 249 11.75 -5.80 -5.69
CA LEU A 249 12.83 -4.83 -5.62
C LEU A 249 14.13 -5.36 -6.24
N ALA A 250 14.40 -6.67 -6.17
CA ALA A 250 15.54 -7.26 -6.88
C ALA A 250 15.37 -7.12 -8.40
N GLU A 251 14.18 -7.36 -8.95
CA GLU A 251 13.88 -7.11 -10.37
C GLU A 251 13.98 -5.62 -10.71
N VAL A 252 13.39 -4.74 -9.89
CA VAL A 252 13.51 -3.28 -10.07
C VAL A 252 14.98 -2.85 -10.11
N SER A 253 15.85 -3.44 -9.28
CA SER A 253 17.27 -3.07 -9.22
C SER A 253 17.97 -3.24 -10.56
N THR A 254 17.61 -4.26 -11.31
CA THR A 254 18.20 -4.59 -12.62
C THR A 254 17.37 -4.13 -13.81
N PHE A 255 16.17 -3.60 -13.55
CA PHE A 255 15.25 -3.20 -14.61
C PHE A 255 15.84 -2.10 -15.50
N ASN A 256 15.71 -2.28 -16.81
CA ASN A 256 16.01 -1.29 -17.84
C ASN A 256 15.07 -1.50 -19.03
N PHE A 257 14.94 -0.49 -19.89
CA PHE A 257 14.07 -0.55 -21.07
C PHE A 257 14.69 -1.27 -22.28
N GLY A 258 15.84 -1.94 -22.12
CA GLY A 258 16.53 -2.64 -23.20
C GLY A 258 17.19 -1.70 -24.22
N LYS A 259 17.50 -0.47 -23.83
CA LYS A 259 18.16 0.54 -24.66
C LYS A 259 19.60 0.73 -24.22
#